data_496fe33e226bf299e82850b60e0a7796
#
_entry.id   496fe33e226bf299e82850b60e0a7796
#
_cell.length_a   1.000
_cell.length_b   1.000
_cell.length_c   1.000
_cell.angle_alpha   90.00
_cell.angle_beta   90.00
_cell.angle_gamma   90.00
#
_symmetry.space_group_name_H-M   'P 1'
#
loop_
_entity.id
_entity.type
_entity.pdbx_description
1 polymer ?
#
loop_
_entity_poly.entity_id
_entity_poly.type
_entity_poly.pdbx_seq_one_letter_code
_entity_poly.pdbx_strand_id
1 'polypeptide(L)'
;MFYYLLDEIRERVSQSEVLAQLAEEASELAHAALKLRRAYDGRNPTPVSIREAYDCLLEEFADIKACADVLGFDRYSERRKIEDIEGDKLTRWATRLMESEKQTDDTPWKEDKT
;
A
#
# COMPACT_ATOMS: atom_id res chain seq x y z
N MET A 1 2.36 -19.77 6.52
CA MET A 1 3.34 -20.07 5.49
C MET A 1 4.74 -19.58 5.85
N PHE A 2 4.90 -18.36 6.36
CA PHE A 2 6.20 -17.83 6.73
C PHE A 2 6.46 -17.83 8.24
N TYR A 3 5.73 -18.64 9.00
CA TYR A 3 5.71 -18.52 10.46
C TYR A 3 7.08 -18.70 11.09
N TYR A 4 7.87 -19.64 10.63
CA TYR A 4 9.17 -19.84 11.25
C TYR A 4 10.15 -18.70 10.92
N LEU A 5 10.03 -18.10 9.74
CA LEU A 5 10.83 -16.92 9.36
C LEU A 5 10.47 -15.72 10.23
N LEU A 6 9.18 -15.53 10.47
CA LEU A 6 8.71 -14.44 11.33
C LEU A 6 9.23 -14.61 12.76
N ASP A 7 9.20 -15.84 13.27
CA ASP A 7 9.70 -16.13 14.61
C ASP A 7 11.21 -15.88 14.72
N GLU A 8 11.97 -16.29 13.71
CA GLU A 8 13.41 -16.04 13.67
C GLU A 8 13.74 -14.54 13.70
N ILE A 9 12.99 -13.75 12.95
CA ILE A 9 13.19 -12.31 12.92
C ILE A 9 12.84 -11.70 14.27
N ARG A 10 11.70 -12.10 14.83
CA ARG A 10 11.24 -11.58 16.13
C ARG A 10 12.20 -11.87 17.26
N GLU A 11 12.94 -12.95 17.18
CA GLU A 11 13.96 -13.29 18.18
C GLU A 11 15.20 -12.41 18.10
N ARG A 12 15.47 -11.83 16.94
CA ARG A 12 16.73 -11.12 16.68
C ARG A 12 16.56 -9.62 16.55
N VAL A 13 15.36 -9.13 16.28
CA VAL A 13 15.09 -7.72 16.04
C VAL A 13 14.01 -7.27 17.01
N SER A 14 14.22 -6.13 17.67
CA SER A 14 13.25 -5.59 18.60
C SER A 14 12.04 -5.01 17.87
N GLN A 15 10.92 -4.96 18.57
CA GLN A 15 9.70 -4.37 18.03
C GLN A 15 9.95 -2.90 17.65
N SER A 16 10.72 -2.19 18.46
CA SER A 16 11.07 -0.80 18.17
C SER A 16 11.81 -0.65 16.84
N GLU A 17 12.74 -1.57 16.58
CA GLU A 17 13.48 -1.56 15.31
C GLU A 17 12.57 -1.84 14.12
N VAL A 18 11.62 -2.76 14.30
CA VAL A 18 10.67 -3.09 13.21
C VAL A 18 9.75 -1.90 12.94
N LEU A 19 9.34 -1.16 13.98
CA LEU A 19 8.53 0.04 13.80
C LEU A 19 9.29 1.12 13.04
N ALA A 20 10.58 1.28 13.34
CA ALA A 20 11.43 2.22 12.60
C ALA A 20 11.57 1.79 11.13
N GLN A 21 11.74 0.49 10.90
CA GLN A 21 11.82 -0.06 9.55
C GLN A 21 10.52 0.17 8.79
N LEU A 22 9.38 -0.03 9.46
CA LEU A 22 8.07 0.20 8.86
C LEU A 22 7.93 1.66 8.42
N ALA A 23 8.36 2.60 9.24
CA ALA A 23 8.30 4.02 8.91
C ALA A 23 9.15 4.34 7.67
N GLU A 24 10.35 3.75 7.60
CA GLU A 24 11.25 3.92 6.47
C GLU A 24 10.63 3.36 5.19
N GLU A 25 10.09 2.15 5.26
CA GLU A 25 9.44 1.52 4.11
C GLU A 25 8.18 2.28 3.67
N ALA A 26 7.45 2.87 4.60
CA ALA A 26 6.29 3.70 4.27
C ALA A 26 6.71 4.93 3.47
N SER A 27 7.86 5.52 3.78
CA SER A 27 8.43 6.62 3.01
C SER A 27 8.79 6.19 1.59
N GLU A 28 9.40 5.03 1.44
CA GLU A 28 9.75 4.47 0.13
C GLU A 28 8.50 4.15 -0.69
N LEU A 29 7.45 3.64 -0.03
CA LEU A 29 6.18 3.37 -0.68
C LEU A 29 5.57 4.66 -1.22
N ALA A 30 5.63 5.74 -0.46
CA ALA A 30 5.11 7.04 -0.89
C ALA A 30 5.84 7.52 -2.15
N HIS A 31 7.17 7.40 -2.18
CA HIS A 31 7.96 7.77 -3.36
C HIS A 31 7.60 6.92 -4.57
N ALA A 32 7.45 5.62 -4.39
CA ALA A 32 7.09 4.71 -5.47
C ALA A 32 5.72 5.02 -6.05
N ALA A 33 4.75 5.34 -5.18
CA ALA A 33 3.40 5.71 -5.60
C ALA A 33 3.41 6.98 -6.45
N LEU A 34 4.15 8.00 -6.01
CA LEU A 34 4.26 9.25 -6.76
C LEU A 34 5.00 9.07 -8.07
N LYS A 35 6.00 8.20 -8.10
CA LYS A 35 6.73 7.88 -9.32
C LYS A 35 5.82 7.24 -10.35
N LEU A 36 4.98 6.29 -9.92
CA LEU A 36 4.02 5.65 -10.82
C LEU A 36 3.00 6.67 -11.33
N ARG A 37 2.52 7.56 -10.45
CA ARG A 37 1.61 8.62 -10.86
C ARG A 37 2.22 9.49 -11.95
N ARG A 38 3.49 9.90 -11.78
CA ARG A 38 4.18 10.70 -12.79
C ARG A 38 4.35 9.95 -14.11
N ALA A 39 4.58 8.63 -14.05
CA ALA A 39 4.68 7.80 -15.25
C ALA A 39 3.34 7.78 -16.01
N TYR A 40 2.23 7.64 -15.30
CA TYR A 40 0.90 7.71 -15.91
C TYR A 40 0.63 9.08 -16.52
N ASP A 41 1.01 10.14 -15.84
CA ASP A 41 0.75 11.51 -16.27
C ASP A 41 1.73 12.00 -17.33
N GLY A 42 2.78 11.24 -17.63
CA GLY A 42 3.81 11.63 -18.58
C GLY A 42 4.70 12.76 -18.09
N ARG A 43 4.76 12.97 -16.77
CA ARG A 43 5.51 14.09 -16.15
C ARG A 43 6.81 13.67 -15.50
N ASN A 44 7.23 12.45 -15.74
CA ASN A 44 8.48 11.96 -15.15
C ASN A 44 9.66 12.48 -15.97
N PRO A 45 10.57 13.29 -15.37
CA PRO A 45 11.73 13.79 -16.10
C PRO A 45 12.72 12.70 -16.49
N THR A 46 12.73 11.58 -15.76
CA THR A 46 13.52 10.41 -16.13
C THR A 46 12.58 9.38 -16.73
N PRO A 47 12.77 9.01 -17.99
CA PRO A 47 11.86 8.06 -18.63
C PRO A 47 11.86 6.72 -17.91
N VAL A 48 10.81 6.44 -17.19
CA VAL A 48 10.58 5.16 -16.52
C VAL A 48 9.26 4.62 -17.06
N SER A 49 9.25 3.39 -17.50
CA SER A 49 8.02 2.80 -18.00
C SER A 49 7.02 2.64 -16.86
N ILE A 50 5.74 2.65 -17.22
CA ILE A 50 4.66 2.40 -16.25
C ILE A 50 4.87 1.04 -15.59
N ARG A 51 5.31 0.05 -16.37
CA ARG A 51 5.55 -1.30 -15.86
C ARG A 51 6.64 -1.31 -14.79
N GLU A 52 7.74 -0.65 -15.03
CA GLU A 52 8.84 -0.57 -14.07
C GLU A 52 8.41 0.14 -12.79
N ALA A 53 7.70 1.25 -12.93
CA ALA A 53 7.21 2.00 -11.77
C ALA A 53 6.18 1.19 -10.98
N TYR A 54 5.33 0.43 -11.67
CA TYR A 54 4.35 -0.44 -11.02
C TYR A 54 5.04 -1.56 -10.24
N ASP A 55 6.03 -2.20 -10.85
CA ASP A 55 6.78 -3.26 -10.19
C ASP A 55 7.51 -2.74 -8.95
N CYS A 56 8.05 -1.52 -9.01
CA CYS A 56 8.66 -0.88 -7.85
C CYS A 56 7.63 -0.67 -6.74
N LEU A 57 6.42 -0.25 -7.08
CA LEU A 57 5.36 -0.05 -6.09
C LEU A 57 5.01 -1.36 -5.39
N LEU A 58 4.89 -2.45 -6.14
CA LEU A 58 4.60 -3.76 -5.56
C LEU A 58 5.73 -4.21 -4.61
N GLU A 59 6.97 -3.95 -5.00
CA GLU A 59 8.13 -4.29 -4.18
C GLU A 59 8.11 -3.53 -2.85
N GLU A 60 7.85 -2.23 -2.90
CA GLU A 60 7.77 -1.41 -1.69
C GLU A 60 6.57 -1.81 -0.82
N PHE A 61 5.45 -2.19 -1.46
CA PHE A 61 4.30 -2.68 -0.71
C PHE A 61 4.63 -4.01 -0.01
N ALA A 62 5.39 -4.88 -0.67
CA ALA A 62 5.82 -6.14 -0.07
C ALA A 62 6.71 -5.90 1.16
N ASP A 63 7.56 -4.87 1.12
CA ASP A 63 8.38 -4.51 2.27
C ASP A 63 7.53 -4.07 3.46
N ILE A 64 6.48 -3.28 3.20
CA ILE A 64 5.51 -2.87 4.22
C ILE A 64 4.83 -4.10 4.81
N LYS A 65 4.37 -5.01 3.95
CA LYS A 65 3.69 -6.22 4.39
C LYS A 65 4.59 -7.10 5.24
N ALA A 66 5.85 -7.23 4.87
CA ALA A 66 6.82 -8.00 5.66
C ALA A 66 6.95 -7.41 7.08
N CYS A 67 7.09 -6.11 7.19
CA CYS A 67 7.14 -5.44 8.51
C CYS A 67 5.85 -5.65 9.29
N ALA A 68 4.70 -5.52 8.64
CA ALA A 68 3.40 -5.71 9.27
C ALA A 68 3.26 -7.13 9.82
N ASP A 69 3.70 -8.13 9.05
CA ASP A 69 3.63 -9.53 9.47
C ASP A 69 4.55 -9.78 10.68
N VAL A 70 5.75 -9.21 10.67
CA VAL A 70 6.67 -9.32 11.82
C VAL A 70 6.05 -8.70 13.06
N LEU A 71 5.31 -7.58 12.90
CA LEU A 71 4.60 -6.93 14.00
C LEU A 71 3.38 -7.70 14.47
N GLY A 72 2.98 -8.74 13.74
CA GLY A 72 1.85 -9.58 14.12
C GLY A 72 0.51 -9.10 13.60
N PHE A 73 0.50 -8.24 12.59
CA PHE A 73 -0.75 -7.73 12.02
C PHE A 73 -1.54 -8.81 11.28
N ASP A 74 -0.90 -9.94 10.97
CA ASP A 74 -1.51 -11.09 10.34
C ASP A 74 -2.25 -12.01 11.33
N ARG A 75 -2.12 -11.76 12.65
CA ARG A 75 -2.85 -12.52 13.66
C ARG A 75 -4.34 -12.31 13.51
N TYR A 76 -5.12 -13.31 13.91
CA TYR A 76 -6.56 -13.30 13.67
C TYR A 76 -7.25 -12.03 14.20
N SER A 77 -6.94 -11.63 15.44
CA SER A 77 -7.58 -10.46 16.05
C SER A 77 -7.21 -9.15 15.34
N GLU A 78 -5.93 -9.00 15.01
CA GLU A 78 -5.45 -7.81 14.33
C GLU A 78 -5.99 -7.75 12.89
N ARG A 79 -5.97 -8.88 12.19
CA ARG A 79 -6.48 -8.96 10.82
C ARG A 79 -7.98 -8.62 10.77
N ARG A 80 -8.77 -9.15 11.71
CA ARG A 80 -10.20 -8.82 11.78
C ARG A 80 -10.41 -7.34 12.00
N LYS A 81 -9.66 -6.76 12.93
CA LYS A 81 -9.76 -5.34 13.23
C LYS A 81 -9.39 -4.48 12.03
N ILE A 82 -8.31 -4.84 11.34
CA ILE A 82 -7.87 -4.12 10.14
C ILE A 82 -8.93 -4.21 9.05
N GLU A 83 -9.49 -5.40 8.82
CA GLU A 83 -10.53 -5.59 7.81
C GLU A 83 -11.78 -4.76 8.12
N ASP A 84 -12.19 -4.71 9.39
CA ASP A 84 -13.35 -3.92 9.80
C ASP A 84 -13.11 -2.42 9.57
N ILE A 85 -11.91 -1.94 9.94
CA ILE A 85 -11.54 -0.54 9.73
C ILE A 85 -11.49 -0.23 8.24
N GLU A 86 -10.89 -1.13 7.46
CA GLU A 86 -10.78 -0.97 6.01
C GLU A 86 -12.16 -0.89 5.37
N GLY A 87 -13.06 -1.78 5.77
CA GLY A 87 -14.43 -1.78 5.26
C GLY A 87 -15.15 -0.47 5.53
N ASP A 88 -15.00 0.07 6.74
CA ASP A 88 -15.59 1.36 7.10
C ASP A 88 -15.00 2.50 6.27
N LYS A 89 -13.71 2.49 6.06
CA LYS A 89 -13.04 3.54 5.26
C LYS A 89 -13.46 3.47 3.80
N LEU A 90 -13.53 2.28 3.24
CA LEU A 90 -13.97 2.10 1.86
C LEU A 90 -15.43 2.52 1.66
N THR A 91 -16.27 2.19 2.63
CA THR A 91 -17.68 2.57 2.60
C THR A 91 -17.84 4.09 2.60
N ARG A 92 -17.11 4.77 3.47
CA ARG A 92 -17.16 6.24 3.54
C ARG A 92 -16.62 6.88 2.27
N TRP A 93 -15.53 6.34 1.75
CA TRP A 93 -14.91 6.85 0.53
C TRP A 93 -15.86 6.70 -0.66
N ALA A 94 -16.40 5.49 -0.85
CA ALA A 94 -17.35 5.22 -1.94
C ALA A 94 -18.59 6.09 -1.82
N THR A 95 -19.12 6.28 -0.60
CA THR A 95 -20.30 7.10 -0.38
C THR A 95 -20.05 8.57 -0.78
N ARG A 96 -18.89 9.11 -0.39
CA ARG A 96 -18.52 10.47 -0.78
C ARG A 96 -18.41 10.64 -2.29
N LEU A 97 -17.83 9.64 -2.95
CA LEU A 97 -17.68 9.69 -4.41
C LEU A 97 -19.02 9.59 -5.12
N MET A 98 -19.92 8.73 -4.63
CA MET A 98 -21.25 8.60 -5.21
C MET A 98 -22.06 9.88 -5.06
N GLU A 99 -21.94 10.58 -3.95
CA GLU A 99 -22.58 11.87 -3.75
C GLU A 99 -22.01 12.93 -4.68
N SER A 100 -20.70 12.89 -4.88
CA SER A 100 -19.99 13.81 -5.76
C SER A 100 -20.32 13.57 -7.23
N GLU A 101 -20.54 12.32 -7.63
CA GLU A 101 -20.82 11.95 -9.01
C GLU A 101 -22.18 12.42 -9.54
N LYS A 102 -23.06 12.85 -8.68
CA LYS A 102 -24.29 13.49 -9.12
C LYS A 102 -24.02 14.79 -9.87
N GLN A 103 -22.76 15.23 -9.89
CA GLN A 103 -22.33 16.46 -10.55
C GLN A 103 -21.46 16.23 -11.78
N THR A 104 -20.89 15.04 -11.96
CA THR A 104 -20.02 14.71 -13.07
C THR A 104 -19.94 13.20 -13.26
N ASP A 105 -19.90 12.72 -14.51
CA ASP A 105 -19.74 11.29 -14.81
C ASP A 105 -18.33 10.94 -15.26
N ASP A 106 -17.34 11.77 -14.97
CA ASP A 106 -15.94 11.45 -15.27
C ASP A 106 -15.41 10.45 -14.26
N THR A 107 -15.04 9.26 -14.72
CA THR A 107 -14.39 8.26 -13.90
C THR A 107 -13.01 7.94 -14.49
N PRO A 108 -11.92 8.29 -13.79
CA PRO A 108 -10.56 8.12 -14.31
C PRO A 108 -10.20 6.69 -14.71
N TRP A 109 -10.85 5.72 -14.11
CA TRP A 109 -10.53 4.31 -14.32
C TRP A 109 -10.98 3.77 -15.67
N LYS A 110 -11.87 4.46 -16.36
CA LYS A 110 -12.34 4.04 -17.68
C LYS A 110 -11.26 4.11 -18.74
N GLU A 111 -10.29 4.99 -18.56
CA GLU A 111 -9.20 5.18 -19.51
C GLU A 111 -8.07 4.18 -19.32
N ASP A 112 -7.94 3.62 -18.12
CA ASP A 112 -6.85 2.71 -17.78
C ASP A 112 -7.16 1.25 -18.07
N LYS A 113 -8.35 0.95 -18.55
CA LYS A 113 -8.78 -0.43 -18.78
C LYS A 113 -8.49 -0.93 -20.20
N THR A 114 -7.76 -0.20 -20.94
CA THR A 114 -7.39 -0.60 -22.31
C THR A 114 -6.06 -1.32 -22.35
#